data_6d02602a494dc24d1bc1a178e22efa21
#
_entry.id   6d02602a494dc24d1bc1a178e22efa21
#
_cell.length_a   1.000
_cell.length_b   1.000
_cell.length_c   1.000
_cell.angle_alpha   90.00
_cell.angle_beta   90.00
_cell.angle_gamma   90.00
#
_symmetry.space_group_name_H-M   'P 1'
#
loop_
_entity.id
_entity.type
_entity.pdbx_description
1 polymer ?
#
loop_
_entity_poly.entity_id
_entity_poly.type
_entity_poly.pdbx_seq_one_letter_code
_entity_poly.pdbx_strand_id
1 'polypeptide(L)'
;MIDKQAIFFTATAAKDGRINLSPKGLADTFKVLGPNRVAYLDLGGSGNETHAHLAADGRITIMMCNFEQPALILRIYGRGKPVLPQDDGWAELAGQFALKPGTRQIFDIAVDSVQTSCGWGVPLMHLDKERETLPKYHAQSDPAKWAEKMAT
;
A
#
# COMPACT_ATOMS: atom_id res chain seq x y z
N MET A 1 -9.98 -0.28 -13.74
CA MET A 1 -10.38 -0.68 -12.38
C MET A 1 -9.42 -0.09 -11.34
N ILE A 2 -8.12 -0.41 -11.39
CA ILE A 2 -7.14 -0.02 -10.35
C ILE A 2 -7.19 1.48 -10.05
N ASP A 3 -7.11 2.33 -11.05
CA ASP A 3 -7.05 3.80 -10.89
C ASP A 3 -8.29 4.44 -10.25
N LYS A 4 -9.37 3.68 -10.14
CA LYS A 4 -10.64 4.15 -9.54
C LYS A 4 -10.81 3.69 -8.09
N GLN A 5 -9.87 2.92 -7.55
CA GLN A 5 -10.02 2.40 -6.20
C GLN A 5 -9.58 3.44 -5.16
N ALA A 6 -10.50 3.84 -4.31
CA ALA A 6 -10.21 4.71 -3.16
C ALA A 6 -9.53 3.97 -2.00
N ILE A 7 -9.64 2.65 -1.99
CA ILE A 7 -9.08 1.77 -0.96
C ILE A 7 -8.59 0.47 -1.59
N PHE A 8 -7.49 -0.05 -1.09
CA PHE A 8 -7.03 -1.41 -1.35
C PHE A 8 -6.55 -2.05 -0.05
N PHE A 9 -6.43 -3.37 -0.05
CA PHE A 9 -6.00 -4.14 1.11
C PHE A 9 -4.71 -4.86 0.78
N THR A 10 -3.80 -4.91 1.75
CA THR A 10 -2.56 -5.67 1.65
C THR A 10 -2.55 -6.75 2.71
N ALA A 11 -2.29 -7.99 2.31
CA ALA A 11 -2.07 -9.12 3.20
C ALA A 11 -0.64 -9.61 3.07
N THR A 12 0.03 -9.78 4.20
CA THR A 12 1.42 -10.27 4.28
C THR A 12 1.58 -11.21 5.46
N ALA A 13 2.55 -12.11 5.38
CA ALA A 13 2.92 -13.00 6.47
C ALA A 13 4.42 -13.28 6.41
N ALA A 14 5.04 -13.40 7.56
CA ALA A 14 6.34 -14.04 7.72
C ALA A 14 6.16 -15.56 7.79
N LYS A 15 7.26 -16.31 7.96
CA LYS A 15 7.21 -17.77 8.13
C LYS A 15 6.37 -18.17 9.34
N ASP A 16 6.53 -17.44 10.42
CA ASP A 16 5.85 -17.66 11.69
C ASP A 16 5.16 -16.38 12.15
N GLY A 17 4.22 -16.49 13.07
CA GLY A 17 3.50 -15.36 13.63
C GLY A 17 2.14 -15.10 12.98
N ARG A 18 1.65 -13.89 13.14
CA ARG A 18 0.31 -13.49 12.66
C ARG A 18 0.35 -13.06 11.20
N ILE A 19 -0.73 -13.33 10.49
CA ILE A 19 -0.98 -12.71 9.18
C ILE A 19 -1.37 -11.25 9.43
N ASN A 20 -0.74 -10.35 8.70
CA ASN A 20 -1.14 -8.95 8.66
C ASN A 20 -2.13 -8.72 7.51
N LEU A 21 -3.18 -7.99 7.78
CA LEU A 21 -4.14 -7.49 6.80
C LEU A 21 -4.40 -6.01 7.08
N SER A 22 -4.05 -5.15 6.14
CA SER A 22 -4.12 -3.71 6.32
C SER A 22 -4.87 -3.02 5.19
N PRO A 23 -5.82 -2.14 5.47
CA PRO A 23 -6.39 -1.24 4.49
C PRO A 23 -5.39 -0.13 4.15
N LYS A 24 -5.34 0.24 2.89
CA LYS A 24 -4.55 1.35 2.36
C LYS A 24 -5.45 2.27 1.54
N GLY A 25 -5.33 3.56 1.73
CA GLY A 25 -6.14 4.57 1.05
C GLY A 25 -5.29 5.78 0.66
N LEU A 26 -5.95 6.88 0.43
CA LEU A 26 -5.46 8.14 -0.12
C LEU A 26 -5.17 8.06 -1.63
N ALA A 27 -5.61 9.08 -2.35
CA ALA A 27 -5.40 9.17 -3.78
C ALA A 27 -3.91 9.14 -4.14
N ASP A 28 -3.61 8.57 -5.30
CA ASP A 28 -2.26 8.51 -5.88
C ASP A 28 -1.22 7.75 -5.06
N THR A 29 -1.64 6.89 -4.15
CA THR A 29 -0.71 6.06 -3.37
C THR A 29 -0.39 4.71 -4.02
N PHE A 30 -1.09 4.30 -5.07
CA PHE A 30 -0.85 3.05 -5.80
C PHE A 30 -0.51 3.33 -7.26
N LYS A 31 0.49 2.63 -7.81
CA LYS A 31 0.92 2.76 -9.21
C LYS A 31 1.17 1.41 -9.86
N VAL A 32 0.75 1.30 -11.11
CA VAL A 32 1.16 0.23 -12.01
C VAL A 32 2.38 0.72 -12.77
N LEU A 33 3.53 0.13 -12.53
CA LEU A 33 4.81 0.57 -13.10
C LEU A 33 5.19 -0.20 -14.37
N GLY A 34 4.51 -1.29 -14.63
CA GLY A 34 4.75 -2.13 -15.80
C GLY A 34 3.86 -3.37 -15.80
N PRO A 35 3.99 -4.26 -16.80
CA PRO A 35 3.13 -5.44 -16.92
C PRO A 35 3.13 -6.34 -15.69
N ASN A 36 4.26 -6.46 -15.03
CA ASN A 36 4.46 -7.34 -13.87
C ASN A 36 5.08 -6.59 -12.69
N ARG A 37 4.83 -5.29 -12.56
CA ARG A 37 5.35 -4.48 -11.46
C ARG A 37 4.34 -3.45 -11.00
N VAL A 38 4.07 -3.44 -9.71
CA VAL A 38 3.26 -2.42 -9.04
C VAL A 38 4.00 -1.88 -7.83
N ALA A 39 3.65 -0.69 -7.40
CA ALA A 39 4.19 -0.12 -6.19
C ALA A 39 3.12 0.68 -5.44
N TYR A 40 3.31 0.82 -4.13
CA TYR A 40 2.49 1.76 -3.38
C TYR A 40 3.30 2.55 -2.34
N LEU A 41 2.90 3.80 -2.19
CA LEU A 41 3.42 4.73 -1.21
C LEU A 41 2.86 4.41 0.17
N ASP A 42 3.72 4.24 1.15
CA ASP A 42 3.32 3.97 2.52
C ASP A 42 3.63 5.16 3.43
N LEU A 43 2.60 5.60 4.11
CA LEU A 43 2.72 6.67 5.10
C LEU A 43 2.84 6.06 6.49
N GLY A 44 3.56 6.73 7.33
CA GLY A 44 3.70 6.34 8.71
C GLY A 44 2.36 6.20 9.43
N GLY A 45 2.23 5.10 10.15
CA GLY A 45 1.05 4.72 10.91
C GLY A 45 1.43 4.10 12.24
N SER A 46 0.48 3.40 12.86
CA SER A 46 0.68 2.77 14.18
C SER A 46 1.51 1.49 14.15
N GLY A 47 1.76 0.92 12.99
CA GLY A 47 2.52 -0.33 12.83
C GLY A 47 3.35 -0.35 11.55
N ASN A 48 4.20 -1.35 11.41
CA ASN A 48 5.07 -1.57 10.25
C ASN A 48 5.22 -3.05 9.91
N GLU A 49 4.19 -3.84 10.17
CA GLU A 49 4.20 -5.31 9.99
C GLU A 49 4.44 -5.70 8.54
N THR A 50 3.88 -4.95 7.58
CA THR A 50 4.13 -5.19 6.16
C THR A 50 5.62 -5.13 5.83
N HIS A 51 6.33 -4.13 6.35
CA HIS A 51 7.79 -4.01 6.17
C HIS A 51 8.52 -5.25 6.71
N ALA A 52 8.24 -5.61 7.95
CA ALA A 52 8.89 -6.75 8.60
C ALA A 52 8.62 -8.07 7.85
N HIS A 53 7.37 -8.28 7.42
CA HIS A 53 6.99 -9.48 6.67
C HIS A 53 7.64 -9.54 5.29
N LEU A 54 7.70 -8.41 4.56
CA LEU A 54 8.31 -8.37 3.24
C LEU A 54 9.83 -8.50 3.31
N ALA A 55 10.46 -7.93 4.32
CA ALA A 55 11.89 -8.12 4.56
C ALA A 55 12.25 -9.58 4.89
N ALA A 56 11.36 -10.29 5.58
CA ALA A 56 11.58 -11.67 6.01
C ALA A 56 11.21 -12.73 4.95
N ASP A 57 10.13 -12.53 4.19
CA ASP A 57 9.55 -13.54 3.28
C ASP A 57 9.29 -12.98 1.87
N GLY A 58 8.84 -11.75 1.77
CA GLY A 58 8.55 -11.05 0.53
C GLY A 58 7.15 -11.28 -0.02
N ARG A 59 6.40 -12.30 0.40
CA ARG A 59 5.06 -12.60 -0.15
C ARG A 59 4.04 -11.54 0.24
N ILE A 60 3.28 -11.09 -0.77
CA ILE A 60 2.19 -10.12 -0.59
C ILE A 60 1.02 -10.47 -1.48
N THR A 61 -0.18 -10.26 -0.95
CA THR A 61 -1.41 -10.19 -1.73
C THR A 61 -1.99 -8.80 -1.60
N ILE A 62 -2.31 -8.19 -2.74
CA ILE A 62 -3.06 -6.94 -2.79
C ILE A 62 -4.45 -7.26 -3.30
N MET A 63 -5.48 -6.77 -2.62
CA MET A 63 -6.88 -6.96 -3.02
C MET A 63 -7.56 -5.61 -3.20
N MET A 64 -8.30 -5.51 -4.29
CA MET A 64 -9.19 -4.39 -4.60
C MET A 64 -10.60 -4.93 -4.83
N CYS A 65 -11.58 -4.32 -4.17
CA CYS A 65 -12.99 -4.61 -4.39
C CYS A 65 -13.61 -3.41 -5.09
N ASN A 66 -14.24 -3.63 -6.25
CA ASN A 66 -15.00 -2.57 -6.85
C ASN A 66 -16.33 -2.41 -6.12
N PHE A 67 -16.49 -1.33 -5.38
CA PHE A 67 -17.71 -0.99 -4.65
C PHE A 67 -18.78 -0.31 -5.54
N GLU A 68 -18.47 -0.13 -6.81
CA GLU A 68 -19.38 0.40 -7.84
C GLU A 68 -19.65 -0.67 -8.91
N GLN A 69 -20.11 -0.27 -10.08
CA GLN A 69 -20.28 -1.16 -11.21
C GLN A 69 -19.04 -1.12 -12.16
N PRO A 70 -18.68 -2.24 -12.78
CA PRO A 70 -19.19 -3.60 -12.57
C PRO A 70 -18.68 -4.24 -11.28
N ALA A 71 -19.44 -5.18 -10.71
CA ALA A 71 -19.02 -5.95 -9.56
C ALA A 71 -17.79 -6.81 -9.90
N LEU A 72 -16.66 -6.54 -9.25
CA LEU A 72 -15.39 -7.20 -9.54
C LEU A 72 -14.47 -7.14 -8.31
N ILE A 73 -13.80 -8.25 -8.04
CA ILE A 73 -12.68 -8.31 -7.09
C ILE A 73 -11.41 -8.63 -7.87
N LEU A 74 -10.37 -7.86 -7.63
CA LEU A 74 -9.04 -8.07 -8.17
C LEU A 74 -8.08 -8.47 -7.04
N ARG A 75 -7.32 -9.53 -7.25
CA ARG A 75 -6.18 -9.90 -6.39
C ARG A 75 -4.91 -9.90 -7.21
N ILE A 76 -3.89 -9.31 -6.66
CA ILE A 76 -2.53 -9.29 -7.20
C ILE A 76 -1.66 -10.06 -6.20
N TYR A 77 -1.06 -11.16 -6.65
CA TYR A 77 -0.12 -11.95 -5.87
C TYR A 77 1.29 -11.64 -6.35
N GLY A 78 2.20 -11.47 -5.42
CA GLY A 78 3.57 -11.14 -5.80
C GLY A 78 4.55 -11.19 -4.65
N ARG A 79 5.74 -10.69 -4.95
CA ARG A 79 6.82 -10.50 -4.00
C ARG A 79 7.19 -9.04 -3.94
N GLY A 80 7.13 -8.50 -2.74
CA GLY A 80 7.44 -7.12 -2.46
C GLY A 80 8.69 -6.96 -1.62
N LYS A 81 9.25 -5.78 -1.69
CA LYS A 81 10.31 -5.31 -0.79
C LYS A 81 10.02 -3.86 -0.38
N PRO A 82 10.33 -3.50 0.87
CA PRO A 82 10.34 -2.09 1.24
C PRO A 82 11.53 -1.39 0.57
N VAL A 83 11.33 -0.16 0.12
CA VAL A 83 12.35 0.74 -0.38
C VAL A 83 12.28 2.01 0.46
N LEU A 84 13.35 2.30 1.17
CA LEU A 84 13.47 3.41 2.12
C LEU A 84 14.15 4.62 1.46
N PRO A 85 14.00 5.84 1.99
CA PRO A 85 14.61 7.04 1.41
C PRO A 85 16.13 6.98 1.22
N GLN A 86 16.84 6.17 1.98
CA GLN A 86 18.29 5.98 1.88
C GLN A 86 18.71 4.87 0.89
N ASP A 87 17.77 4.12 0.32
CA ASP A 87 18.08 3.01 -0.57
C ASP A 87 18.31 3.50 -2.01
N ASP A 88 19.19 2.84 -2.75
CA ASP A 88 19.56 3.19 -4.13
C ASP A 88 18.36 3.29 -5.10
N GLY A 89 17.33 2.47 -4.90
CA GLY A 89 16.10 2.47 -5.72
C GLY A 89 15.09 3.57 -5.39
N TRP A 90 15.32 4.35 -4.33
CA TRP A 90 14.36 5.33 -3.85
C TRP A 90 14.03 6.41 -4.87
N ALA A 91 15.03 7.04 -5.47
CA ALA A 91 14.84 8.18 -6.36
C ALA A 91 13.97 7.83 -7.58
N GLU A 92 14.17 6.64 -8.16
CA GLU A 92 13.37 6.14 -9.29
C GLU A 92 11.90 5.96 -8.88
N LEU A 93 11.66 5.28 -7.77
CA LEU A 93 10.31 5.01 -7.30
C LEU A 93 9.61 6.25 -6.78
N ALA A 94 10.29 7.08 -6.00
CA ALA A 94 9.74 8.32 -5.46
C ALA A 94 9.30 9.27 -6.58
N GLY A 95 10.00 9.28 -7.70
CA GLY A 95 9.64 10.04 -8.90
C GLY A 95 8.30 9.64 -9.53
N GLN A 96 7.75 8.47 -9.19
CA GLN A 96 6.45 8.00 -9.68
C GLN A 96 5.26 8.53 -8.84
N PHE A 97 5.54 9.13 -7.68
CA PHE A 97 4.51 9.54 -6.72
C PHE A 97 4.60 11.03 -6.40
N ALA A 98 3.47 11.64 -6.14
CA ALA A 98 3.41 12.89 -5.39
C ALA A 98 3.61 12.55 -3.90
N LEU A 99 4.85 12.68 -3.42
CA LEU A 99 5.18 12.38 -2.03
C LEU A 99 4.33 13.22 -1.08
N LYS A 100 3.87 12.59 -0.01
CA LYS A 100 3.00 13.20 0.99
C LYS A 100 3.76 13.37 2.32
N PRO A 101 3.38 14.34 3.14
CA PRO A 101 3.90 14.41 4.52
C PRO A 101 3.71 13.07 5.23
N GLY A 102 4.76 12.59 5.89
CA GLY A 102 4.78 11.30 6.55
C GLY A 102 5.04 10.10 5.64
N THR A 103 5.43 10.33 4.38
CA THR A 103 5.96 9.26 3.52
C THR A 103 7.12 8.56 4.22
N ARG A 104 6.95 7.26 4.45
CA ARG A 104 7.91 6.43 5.17
C ARG A 104 8.75 5.58 4.24
N GLN A 105 8.12 4.96 3.29
CA GLN A 105 8.71 3.99 2.36
C GLN A 105 7.81 3.81 1.14
N ILE A 106 8.33 3.14 0.14
CA ILE A 106 7.56 2.64 -1.00
C ILE A 106 7.72 1.13 -1.02
N PHE A 107 6.63 0.40 -1.16
CA PHE A 107 6.69 -1.03 -1.42
C PHE A 107 6.73 -1.28 -2.92
N ASP A 108 7.80 -1.90 -3.38
CA ASP A 108 8.01 -2.29 -4.77
C ASP A 108 7.68 -3.78 -4.92
N ILE A 109 6.75 -4.12 -5.79
CA ILE A 109 6.17 -5.46 -5.89
C ILE A 109 6.33 -6.00 -7.31
N ALA A 110 7.07 -7.12 -7.41
CA ALA A 110 7.05 -7.96 -8.60
C ALA A 110 5.79 -8.84 -8.56
N VAL A 111 5.00 -8.78 -9.63
CA VAL A 111 3.72 -9.48 -9.73
C VAL A 111 3.95 -10.88 -10.29
N ASP A 112 3.57 -11.90 -9.53
CA ASP A 112 3.63 -13.31 -9.95
C ASP A 112 2.38 -13.71 -10.72
N SER A 113 1.21 -13.30 -10.25
CA SER A 113 -0.08 -13.61 -10.87
C SER A 113 -1.17 -12.63 -10.47
N VAL A 114 -2.21 -12.59 -11.27
CA VAL A 114 -3.41 -11.79 -11.04
C VAL A 114 -4.63 -12.68 -11.14
N GLN A 115 -5.57 -12.51 -10.23
CA GLN A 115 -6.84 -13.22 -10.21
C GLN A 115 -8.00 -12.23 -10.12
N THR A 116 -8.99 -12.43 -10.95
CA THR A 116 -10.28 -11.74 -10.84
C THR A 116 -11.37 -12.70 -10.40
N SER A 117 -12.33 -12.19 -9.65
CA SER A 117 -13.53 -12.92 -9.28
C SER A 117 -14.73 -11.99 -9.28
N CYS A 118 -15.95 -12.57 -9.37
CA CYS A 118 -17.17 -11.77 -9.27
C CYS A 118 -17.24 -11.09 -7.90
N GLY A 119 -17.67 -9.87 -7.88
CA GLY A 119 -17.89 -9.10 -6.65
C GLY A 119 -19.35 -9.08 -6.22
N TRP A 120 -20.15 -10.09 -6.56
CA TRP A 120 -21.61 -10.05 -6.37
C TRP A 120 -22.05 -9.98 -4.92
N GLY A 121 -21.23 -10.47 -3.99
CA GLY A 121 -21.44 -10.35 -2.55
C GLY A 121 -20.88 -9.08 -1.93
N VAL A 122 -20.17 -8.25 -2.71
CA VAL A 122 -19.63 -6.97 -2.24
C VAL A 122 -20.71 -5.90 -2.39
N PRO A 123 -21.02 -5.15 -1.32
CA PRO A 123 -22.08 -4.14 -1.39
C PRO A 123 -21.67 -2.96 -2.27
N LEU A 124 -22.68 -2.26 -2.80
CA LEU A 124 -22.45 -0.96 -3.43
C LEU A 124 -22.15 0.09 -2.35
N MET A 125 -21.07 0.84 -2.55
CA MET A 125 -20.65 1.92 -1.65
C MET A 125 -20.16 3.11 -2.47
N HIS A 126 -20.37 4.31 -1.95
CA HIS A 126 -19.87 5.54 -2.56
C HIS A 126 -18.87 6.21 -1.62
N LEU A 127 -17.78 6.68 -2.18
CA LEU A 127 -16.82 7.50 -1.45
C LEU A 127 -17.45 8.88 -1.21
N ASP A 128 -17.68 9.21 0.05
CA ASP A 128 -18.09 10.55 0.44
C ASP A 128 -16.90 11.52 0.33
N LYS A 129 -15.81 11.19 1.04
CA LYS A 129 -14.57 11.97 1.01
C LYS A 129 -13.39 11.19 1.58
N GLU A 130 -12.20 11.62 1.25
CA GLU A 130 -10.99 11.13 1.92
C GLU A 130 -10.85 11.75 3.33
N ARG A 131 -10.20 11.01 4.23
CA ARG A 131 -9.86 11.52 5.56
C ARG A 131 -8.63 12.42 5.47
N GLU A 132 -8.69 13.58 6.07
CA GLU A 132 -7.55 14.51 6.17
C GLU A 132 -6.72 14.30 7.45
N THR A 133 -7.15 13.39 8.33
CA THR A 133 -6.53 13.18 9.65
C THR A 133 -5.06 12.82 9.57
N LEU A 134 -4.71 11.81 8.76
CA LEU A 134 -3.34 11.36 8.63
C LEU A 134 -2.42 12.40 7.96
N PRO A 135 -2.80 13.00 6.81
CA PRO A 135 -2.03 14.09 6.22
C PRO A 135 -1.81 15.29 7.16
N LYS A 136 -2.85 15.72 7.87
CA LYS A 136 -2.76 16.83 8.83
C LYS A 136 -1.85 16.49 10.02
N TYR A 137 -1.96 15.27 10.55
CA TYR A 137 -1.09 14.79 11.62
C TYR A 137 0.39 14.86 11.21
N HIS A 138 0.72 14.35 10.03
CA HIS A 138 2.10 14.35 9.55
C HIS A 138 2.61 15.75 9.20
N ALA A 139 1.76 16.60 8.63
CA ALA A 139 2.14 17.99 8.33
C ALA A 139 2.48 18.82 9.59
N GLN A 140 1.92 18.46 10.73
CA GLN A 140 2.15 19.10 12.03
C GLN A 140 3.21 18.40 12.88
N SER A 141 3.62 17.20 12.51
CA SER A 141 4.60 16.41 13.27
C SER A 141 6.02 16.84 12.92
N ASP A 142 6.87 16.88 13.96
CA ASP A 142 8.31 17.07 13.78
C ASP A 142 8.90 15.84 13.05
N PRO A 143 9.49 16.02 11.86
CA PRO A 143 10.06 14.91 11.09
C PRO A 143 11.11 14.11 11.85
N ALA A 144 11.92 14.76 12.70
CA ALA A 144 12.96 14.10 13.48
C ALA A 144 12.38 13.17 14.54
N LYS A 145 11.36 13.63 15.30
CA LYS A 145 10.65 12.80 16.28
C LYS A 145 9.90 11.65 15.64
N TRP A 146 9.46 11.86 14.41
CA TRP A 146 8.77 10.82 13.67
C TRP A 146 9.73 9.72 13.23
N ALA A 147 10.90 10.09 12.71
CA ALA A 147 11.95 9.15 12.32
C ALA A 147 12.44 8.31 13.51
N GLU A 148 12.62 8.93 14.68
CA GLU A 148 12.98 8.22 15.93
C GLU A 148 11.94 7.17 16.33
N LYS A 149 10.64 7.53 16.27
CA LYS A 149 9.53 6.62 16.58
C LYS A 149 9.45 5.45 15.60
N MET A 150 9.93 5.62 14.38
CA MET A 150 9.91 4.58 13.34
C MET A 150 11.11 3.63 13.41
N ALA A 151 12.19 4.04 14.08
CA ALA A 151 13.40 3.23 14.27
C ALA A 151 13.26 2.21 15.43
N THR A 152 12.24 2.34 16.25
CA THR A 152 11.89 1.41 17.35
C THR A 152 10.77 0.48 16.94
#